data_a47cc38d17162cfcaef9df7484a31ccd
#
_entry.id   a47cc38d17162cfcaef9df7484a31ccd
#
_cell.length_a   1.000
_cell.length_b   1.000
_cell.length_c   1.000
_cell.angle_alpha   90.00
_cell.angle_beta   90.00
_cell.angle_gamma   90.00
#
_symmetry.space_group_name_H-M   'P 1'
#
loop_
_entity.id
_entity.type
_entity.pdbx_description
1 polymer ?
#
loop_
_entity_poly.entity_id
_entity_poly.type
_entity_poly.pdbx_seq_one_letter_code
_entity_poly.pdbx_strand_id
1 'polypeptide(L)'
;WSSEEYTIIIGHRRAAAAQQAGLYELPCAIVEMDEREQMQTMMIENMQRSDLTVYEQAQGFQMMMDFGQTVEQISDKSGFSQSTVRRRIKLLELNHDSFKKAEKRGATLSDFAQLDKIEDLDVRNEVLETIGTQNFNRAMQDALNKQKWNHYRDGIIAKLQKFARQVDDADRQEYSYVKSWGSWKMNSKEEF
;
A
#
# COMPACT_ATOMS: atom_id res chain seq x y z
N TRP A 1 -39.36 28.63 -21.75
CA TRP A 1 -38.23 28.52 -20.79
C TRP A 1 -38.28 27.08 -20.27
N SER A 2 -37.45 26.20 -20.85
CA SER A 2 -37.17 24.90 -20.23
C SER A 2 -36.30 25.18 -19.01
N SER A 3 -36.76 24.85 -17.83
CA SER A 3 -35.90 24.82 -16.64
C SER A 3 -34.98 23.60 -16.75
N GLU A 4 -33.86 23.78 -17.43
CA GLU A 4 -32.81 22.78 -17.38
C GLU A 4 -32.24 22.80 -15.97
N GLU A 5 -32.39 21.70 -15.26
CA GLU A 5 -31.74 21.52 -13.94
C GLU A 5 -30.29 21.15 -14.16
N TYR A 6 -29.39 22.00 -13.67
CA TYR A 6 -27.95 21.71 -13.67
C TYR A 6 -27.50 21.25 -12.31
N THR A 7 -26.66 20.25 -12.28
CA THR A 7 -26.01 19.75 -11.04
C THR A 7 -24.59 20.29 -10.96
N ILE A 8 -24.23 20.86 -9.83
CA ILE A 8 -22.86 21.33 -9.59
C ILE A 8 -21.98 20.10 -9.31
N ILE A 9 -21.02 19.81 -10.18
CA ILE A 9 -20.07 18.72 -10.03
C ILE A 9 -18.81 19.20 -9.29
N ILE A 10 -18.33 20.41 -9.64
CA ILE A 10 -17.14 21.03 -9.06
C ILE A 10 -17.45 22.46 -8.66
N GLY A 11 -16.89 22.92 -7.54
CA GLY A 11 -16.97 24.33 -7.13
C GLY A 11 -18.08 24.67 -6.15
N HIS A 12 -18.62 23.71 -5.41
CA HIS A 12 -19.67 23.93 -4.39
C HIS A 12 -19.33 25.07 -3.42
N ARG A 13 -18.07 25.14 -2.92
CA ARG A 13 -17.62 26.21 -2.03
C ARG A 13 -17.65 27.59 -2.69
N ARG A 14 -17.27 27.67 -3.98
CA ARG A 14 -17.30 28.92 -4.76
C ARG A 14 -18.73 29.37 -5.01
N ALA A 15 -19.61 28.44 -5.35
CA ALA A 15 -21.03 28.74 -5.53
C ALA A 15 -21.68 29.24 -4.22
N ALA A 16 -21.42 28.59 -3.09
CA ALA A 16 -21.90 29.00 -1.78
C ALA A 16 -21.36 30.39 -1.37
N ALA A 17 -20.06 30.65 -1.61
CA ALA A 17 -19.45 31.95 -1.31
C ALA A 17 -20.05 33.07 -2.18
N ALA A 18 -20.29 32.81 -3.46
CA ALA A 18 -20.94 33.78 -4.36
C ALA A 18 -22.36 34.10 -3.91
N GLN A 19 -23.11 33.08 -3.53
CA GLN A 19 -24.46 33.26 -2.99
C GLN A 19 -24.45 34.13 -1.73
N GLN A 20 -23.50 33.90 -0.80
CA GLN A 20 -23.36 34.73 0.38
C GLN A 20 -22.93 36.17 0.08
N ALA A 21 -22.14 36.35 -0.99
CA ALA A 21 -21.71 37.67 -1.45
C ALA A 21 -22.81 38.42 -2.28
N GLY A 22 -23.96 37.79 -2.50
CA GLY A 22 -25.04 38.37 -3.29
C GLY A 22 -24.75 38.43 -4.79
N LEU A 23 -23.87 37.60 -5.31
CA LEU A 23 -23.59 37.49 -6.74
C LEU A 23 -24.64 36.60 -7.39
N TYR A 24 -25.30 37.08 -8.45
CA TYR A 24 -26.32 36.35 -9.16
C TYR A 24 -25.82 35.61 -10.41
N GLU A 25 -24.61 35.90 -10.83
CA GLU A 25 -24.00 35.32 -12.02
C GLU A 25 -22.58 34.82 -11.72
N LEU A 26 -22.25 33.65 -12.21
CA LEU A 26 -20.92 33.02 -12.11
C LEU A 26 -20.54 32.44 -13.46
N PRO A 27 -19.27 32.53 -13.87
CA PRO A 27 -18.79 31.82 -15.04
C PRO A 27 -18.77 30.32 -14.74
N CYS A 28 -19.53 29.55 -15.53
CA CYS A 28 -19.65 28.09 -15.41
C CYS A 28 -19.27 27.41 -16.72
N ALA A 29 -18.62 26.26 -16.67
CA ALA A 29 -18.52 25.35 -17.79
C ALA A 29 -19.65 24.31 -17.67
N ILE A 30 -20.53 24.25 -18.65
CA ILE A 30 -21.61 23.27 -18.74
C ILE A 30 -21.08 22.10 -19.58
N VAL A 31 -21.17 20.87 -19.03
CA VAL A 31 -20.71 19.65 -19.67
C VAL A 31 -21.77 18.57 -19.51
N GLU A 32 -21.90 17.70 -20.50
CA GLU A 32 -22.71 16.51 -20.41
C GLU A 32 -21.85 15.36 -19.86
N MET A 33 -22.29 14.74 -18.79
CA MET A 33 -21.56 13.63 -18.14
C MET A 33 -22.58 12.60 -17.63
N ASP A 34 -22.25 11.32 -17.78
CA ASP A 34 -22.98 10.28 -17.08
C ASP A 34 -22.65 10.26 -15.56
N GLU A 35 -23.41 9.50 -14.76
CA GLU A 35 -23.21 9.44 -13.30
C GLU A 35 -21.80 8.98 -12.93
N ARG A 36 -21.22 8.08 -13.73
CA ARG A 36 -19.87 7.54 -13.51
C ARG A 36 -18.79 8.59 -13.77
N GLU A 37 -18.93 9.35 -14.84
CA GLU A 37 -18.04 10.45 -15.20
C GLU A 37 -18.12 11.58 -14.17
N GLN A 38 -19.34 11.88 -13.68
CA GLN A 38 -19.56 12.85 -12.61
C GLN A 38 -18.81 12.43 -11.33
N MET A 39 -18.98 11.18 -10.88
CA MET A 39 -18.28 10.64 -9.72
C MET A 39 -16.75 10.71 -9.90
N GLN A 40 -16.23 10.29 -11.04
CA GLN A 40 -14.79 10.33 -11.32
C GLN A 40 -14.26 11.77 -11.27
N THR A 41 -14.98 12.72 -11.83
CA THR A 41 -14.59 14.13 -11.85
C THR A 41 -14.57 14.74 -10.45
N MET A 42 -15.58 14.44 -9.63
CA MET A 42 -15.62 14.86 -8.23
C MET A 42 -14.46 14.27 -7.41
N MET A 43 -14.11 13.01 -7.67
CA MET A 43 -12.98 12.33 -7.01
C MET A 43 -11.63 12.96 -7.37
N ILE A 44 -11.42 13.29 -8.64
CA ILE A 44 -10.18 13.93 -9.11
C ILE A 44 -10.04 15.31 -8.47
N GLU A 45 -11.11 16.11 -8.45
CA GLU A 45 -11.10 17.41 -7.78
C GLU A 45 -10.77 17.28 -6.30
N ASN A 46 -11.40 16.33 -5.61
CA ASN A 46 -11.09 16.07 -4.21
C ASN A 46 -9.63 15.66 -4.00
N MET A 47 -9.07 14.82 -4.88
CA MET A 47 -7.69 14.38 -4.77
C MET A 47 -6.63 15.46 -5.03
N GLN A 48 -6.99 16.54 -5.72
CA GLN A 48 -6.14 17.70 -5.94
C GLN A 48 -6.09 18.66 -4.73
N ARG A 49 -6.88 18.38 -3.69
CA ARG A 49 -6.85 19.18 -2.47
C ARG A 49 -5.52 18.98 -1.74
N SER A 50 -4.95 20.07 -1.29
CA SER A 50 -3.67 20.09 -0.59
C SER A 50 -3.71 19.53 0.85
N ASP A 51 -4.90 19.32 1.39
CA ASP A 51 -5.16 18.88 2.77
C ASP A 51 -5.42 17.37 2.92
N LEU A 52 -5.40 16.61 1.80
CA LEU A 52 -5.57 15.16 1.86
C LEU A 52 -4.34 14.46 2.43
N THR A 53 -4.60 13.57 3.37
CA THR A 53 -3.58 12.63 3.85
C THR A 53 -3.17 11.66 2.73
N VAL A 54 -2.01 11.05 2.87
CA VAL A 54 -1.51 10.05 1.92
C VAL A 54 -2.46 8.85 1.82
N TYR A 55 -3.09 8.49 2.93
CA TYR A 55 -4.04 7.38 2.99
C TYR A 55 -5.35 7.71 2.25
N GLU A 56 -5.90 8.91 2.42
CA GLU A 56 -7.08 9.37 1.68
C GLU A 56 -6.81 9.43 0.17
N GLN A 57 -5.62 9.85 -0.22
CA GLN A 57 -5.22 9.81 -1.64
C GLN A 57 -5.13 8.37 -2.15
N ALA A 58 -4.60 7.44 -1.35
CA ALA A 58 -4.57 6.02 -1.69
C ALA A 58 -5.99 5.45 -1.89
N GLN A 59 -6.90 5.77 -0.99
CA GLN A 59 -8.31 5.38 -1.11
C GLN A 59 -8.95 5.94 -2.39
N GLY A 60 -8.69 7.20 -2.71
CA GLY A 60 -9.17 7.82 -3.96
C GLY A 60 -8.64 7.10 -5.20
N PHE A 61 -7.35 6.74 -5.25
CA PHE A 61 -6.78 5.97 -6.35
C PHE A 61 -7.40 4.57 -6.46
N GLN A 62 -7.60 3.87 -5.34
CA GLN A 62 -8.25 2.57 -5.34
C GLN A 62 -9.67 2.65 -5.90
N MET A 63 -10.46 3.62 -5.43
CA MET A 63 -11.81 3.82 -5.95
C MET A 63 -11.82 4.08 -7.46
N MET A 64 -10.86 4.87 -7.98
CA MET A 64 -10.73 5.07 -9.43
C MET A 64 -10.43 3.78 -10.18
N MET A 65 -9.58 2.90 -9.61
CA MET A 65 -9.33 1.56 -10.17
C MET A 65 -10.58 0.69 -10.12
N ASP A 66 -11.33 0.72 -9.05
CA ASP A 66 -12.59 -0.02 -8.89
C ASP A 66 -13.65 0.44 -9.94
N PHE A 67 -13.58 1.71 -10.34
CA PHE A 67 -14.33 2.24 -11.48
C PHE A 67 -13.73 1.87 -12.86
N GLY A 68 -12.72 1.01 -12.90
CA GLY A 68 -12.12 0.46 -14.11
C GLY A 68 -11.10 1.37 -14.78
N GLN A 69 -10.57 2.38 -14.08
CA GLN A 69 -9.46 3.18 -14.61
C GLN A 69 -8.14 2.45 -14.42
N THR A 70 -7.24 2.58 -15.38
CA THR A 70 -5.87 2.07 -15.27
C THR A 70 -4.99 3.03 -14.47
N VAL A 71 -3.89 2.53 -13.93
CA VAL A 71 -2.89 3.36 -13.23
C VAL A 71 -2.37 4.50 -14.13
N GLU A 72 -2.26 4.27 -15.43
CA GLU A 72 -1.87 5.28 -16.42
C GLU A 72 -2.90 6.39 -16.51
N GLN A 73 -4.18 6.05 -16.68
CA GLN A 73 -5.27 7.01 -16.72
C GLN A 73 -5.39 7.82 -15.43
N ILE A 74 -5.19 7.16 -14.27
CA ILE A 74 -5.17 7.84 -12.97
C ILE A 74 -4.00 8.82 -12.88
N SER A 75 -2.82 8.41 -13.35
CA SER A 75 -1.61 9.26 -13.42
C SER A 75 -1.89 10.51 -14.24
N ASP A 76 -2.41 10.36 -15.45
CA ASP A 76 -2.68 11.46 -16.37
C ASP A 76 -3.71 12.46 -15.81
N LYS A 77 -4.76 11.94 -15.19
CA LYS A 77 -5.85 12.77 -14.65
C LYS A 77 -5.49 13.44 -13.32
N SER A 78 -4.74 12.78 -12.46
CA SER A 78 -4.43 13.27 -11.12
C SER A 78 -3.16 14.12 -11.06
N GLY A 79 -2.29 14.02 -12.07
CA GLY A 79 -0.98 14.68 -12.09
C GLY A 79 0.10 13.98 -11.26
N PHE A 80 -0.21 12.82 -10.63
CA PHE A 80 0.77 12.01 -9.91
C PHE A 80 1.43 11.00 -10.85
N SER A 81 2.71 10.69 -10.64
CA SER A 81 3.38 9.66 -11.43
C SER A 81 2.78 8.27 -11.18
N GLN A 82 2.80 7.38 -12.19
CA GLN A 82 2.32 6.00 -12.06
C GLN A 82 2.97 5.26 -10.89
N SER A 83 4.26 5.50 -10.63
CA SER A 83 4.98 4.93 -9.49
C SER A 83 4.42 5.42 -8.15
N THR A 84 4.03 6.69 -8.07
CA THR A 84 3.38 7.27 -6.88
C THR A 84 2.01 6.66 -6.65
N VAL A 85 1.20 6.52 -7.71
CA VAL A 85 -0.13 5.90 -7.65
C VAL A 85 -0.02 4.46 -7.12
N ARG A 86 0.83 3.62 -7.75
CA ARG A 86 1.04 2.23 -7.31
C ARG A 86 1.50 2.12 -5.87
N ARG A 87 2.47 2.97 -5.47
CA ARG A 87 3.01 2.97 -4.10
C ARG A 87 1.96 3.34 -3.07
N ARG A 88 1.11 4.35 -3.36
CA ARG A 88 0.05 4.75 -2.45
C ARG A 88 -1.04 3.69 -2.31
N ILE A 89 -1.46 3.06 -3.41
CA ILE A 89 -2.44 1.97 -3.36
C ILE A 89 -1.94 0.82 -2.47
N LYS A 90 -0.67 0.47 -2.54
CA LYS A 90 -0.08 -0.56 -1.65
C LYS A 90 -0.18 -0.23 -0.16
N LEU A 91 -0.27 1.04 0.21
CA LEU A 91 -0.46 1.41 1.62
C LEU A 91 -1.79 0.94 2.19
N LEU A 92 -2.79 0.70 1.33
CA LEU A 92 -4.11 0.18 1.74
C LEU A 92 -4.06 -1.30 2.16
N GLU A 93 -3.00 -2.03 1.81
CA GLU A 93 -2.76 -3.40 2.28
C GLU A 93 -2.38 -3.43 3.77
N LEU A 94 -1.85 -2.32 4.29
CA LEU A 94 -1.40 -2.21 5.67
C LEU A 94 -2.57 -2.05 6.64
N ASN A 95 -2.37 -2.49 7.87
CA ASN A 95 -3.35 -2.27 8.93
C ASN A 95 -3.60 -0.77 9.14
N HIS A 96 -4.85 -0.35 8.96
CA HIS A 96 -5.25 1.06 8.98
C HIS A 96 -4.99 1.75 10.33
N ASP A 97 -5.25 1.06 11.44
CA ASP A 97 -5.08 1.64 12.76
C ASP A 97 -3.59 1.82 13.10
N SER A 98 -2.77 0.87 12.71
CA SER A 98 -1.32 0.92 12.85
C SER A 98 -0.72 2.01 11.95
N PHE A 99 -1.24 2.15 10.74
CA PHE A 99 -0.87 3.23 9.84
C PHE A 99 -1.16 4.61 10.44
N LYS A 100 -2.38 4.84 10.97
CA LYS A 100 -2.74 6.10 11.65
C LYS A 100 -1.87 6.39 12.86
N LYS A 101 -1.52 5.36 13.65
CA LYS A 101 -0.61 5.52 14.79
C LYS A 101 0.79 5.93 14.33
N ALA A 102 1.29 5.35 13.24
CA ALA A 102 2.57 5.70 12.66
C ALA A 102 2.59 7.15 12.14
N GLU A 103 1.55 7.59 11.42
CA GLU A 103 1.41 8.99 10.98
C GLU A 103 1.45 9.96 12.16
N LYS A 104 0.71 9.67 13.24
CA LYS A 104 0.71 10.51 14.47
C LYS A 104 2.10 10.59 15.14
N ARG A 105 2.96 9.57 14.94
CA ARG A 105 4.35 9.56 15.41
C ARG A 105 5.31 10.27 14.45
N GLY A 106 4.80 10.84 13.36
CA GLY A 106 5.60 11.57 12.38
C GLY A 106 6.23 10.69 11.29
N ALA A 107 5.67 9.51 11.05
CA ALA A 107 6.11 8.64 9.95
C ALA A 107 6.07 9.36 8.61
N THR A 108 7.09 9.19 7.81
CA THR A 108 7.22 9.77 6.47
C THR A 108 6.86 8.75 5.40
N LEU A 109 6.56 9.25 4.18
CA LEU A 109 6.38 8.38 3.01
C LEU A 109 7.60 7.47 2.74
N SER A 110 8.80 7.95 3.08
CA SER A 110 10.02 7.16 2.95
C SER A 110 10.03 5.97 3.91
N ASP A 111 9.51 6.14 5.12
CA ASP A 111 9.43 5.05 6.10
C ASP A 111 8.46 3.97 5.63
N PHE A 112 7.28 4.36 5.15
CA PHE A 112 6.33 3.40 4.56
C PHE A 112 6.90 2.70 3.33
N ALA A 113 7.64 3.42 2.47
CA ALA A 113 8.27 2.82 1.29
C ALA A 113 9.35 1.76 1.65
N GLN A 114 9.96 1.84 2.84
CA GLN A 114 10.88 0.82 3.29
C GLN A 114 10.17 -0.51 3.58
N LEU A 115 8.92 -0.47 4.05
CA LEU A 115 8.12 -1.67 4.30
C LEU A 115 7.88 -2.51 3.03
N ASP A 116 7.88 -1.88 1.85
CA ASP A 116 7.71 -2.59 0.56
C ASP A 116 8.81 -3.65 0.31
N LYS A 117 9.95 -3.57 1.01
CA LYS A 117 11.03 -4.57 0.93
C LYS A 117 10.70 -5.87 1.65
N ILE A 118 9.71 -5.84 2.53
CA ILE A 118 9.22 -7.01 3.27
C ILE A 118 8.08 -7.62 2.44
N GLU A 119 8.20 -8.88 2.06
CA GLU A 119 7.21 -9.58 1.22
C GLU A 119 5.99 -10.01 2.02
N ASP A 120 6.22 -10.51 3.23
CA ASP A 120 5.18 -11.00 4.12
C ASP A 120 4.38 -9.84 4.74
N LEU A 121 3.06 -9.85 4.53
CA LEU A 121 2.16 -8.78 4.98
C LEU A 121 2.05 -8.72 6.51
N ASP A 122 2.05 -9.85 7.19
CA ASP A 122 1.95 -9.88 8.65
C ASP A 122 3.22 -9.30 9.27
N VAL A 123 4.39 -9.71 8.77
CA VAL A 123 5.68 -9.15 9.21
C VAL A 123 5.75 -7.65 8.87
N ARG A 124 5.21 -7.24 7.73
CA ARG A 124 5.12 -5.82 7.35
C ARG A 124 4.28 -5.01 8.34
N ASN A 125 3.16 -5.57 8.79
CA ASN A 125 2.30 -4.95 9.80
C ASN A 125 2.96 -4.93 11.19
N GLU A 126 3.71 -5.98 11.59
CA GLU A 126 4.50 -5.98 12.82
C GLU A 126 5.54 -4.85 12.82
N VAL A 127 6.28 -4.70 11.73
CA VAL A 127 7.29 -3.63 11.59
C VAL A 127 6.65 -2.24 11.54
N LEU A 128 5.47 -2.11 10.91
CA LEU A 128 4.68 -0.87 10.87
C LEU A 128 4.40 -0.33 12.27
N GLU A 129 4.13 -1.19 13.26
CA GLU A 129 3.92 -0.77 14.65
C GLU A 129 5.13 -0.08 15.27
N THR A 130 6.32 -0.27 14.73
CA THR A 130 7.57 0.30 15.22
C THR A 130 7.97 1.61 14.53
N ILE A 131 7.31 2.01 13.44
CA ILE A 131 7.60 3.26 12.71
C ILE A 131 7.44 4.46 13.65
N GLY A 132 8.39 5.39 13.58
CA GLY A 132 8.46 6.56 14.43
C GLY A 132 9.01 6.26 15.83
N THR A 133 9.55 5.07 16.08
CA THR A 133 10.25 4.70 17.31
C THR A 133 11.74 4.40 17.04
N GLN A 134 12.55 4.34 18.09
CA GLN A 134 13.97 3.97 17.99
C GLN A 134 14.18 2.51 17.51
N ASN A 135 13.15 1.68 17.59
CA ASN A 135 13.23 0.26 17.24
C ASN A 135 12.99 0.00 15.75
N PHE A 136 12.54 0.98 14.97
CA PHE A 136 12.16 0.78 13.57
C PHE A 136 13.28 0.17 12.71
N ASN A 137 14.45 0.79 12.75
CA ASN A 137 15.58 0.30 11.96
C ASN A 137 16.00 -1.13 12.32
N ARG A 138 15.96 -1.46 13.61
CA ARG A 138 16.25 -2.82 14.09
C ARG A 138 15.19 -3.81 13.60
N ALA A 139 13.91 -3.50 13.80
CA ALA A 139 12.79 -4.34 13.36
C ALA A 139 12.85 -4.60 11.84
N MET A 140 13.16 -3.56 11.04
CA MET A 140 13.38 -3.69 9.59
C MET A 140 14.50 -4.66 9.25
N GLN A 141 15.67 -4.54 9.90
CA GLN A 141 16.81 -5.43 9.66
C GLN A 141 16.50 -6.88 10.05
N ASP A 142 15.87 -7.09 11.20
CA ASP A 142 15.47 -8.40 11.67
C ASP A 142 14.47 -9.06 10.71
N ALA A 143 13.47 -8.30 10.21
CA ALA A 143 12.51 -8.78 9.23
C ALA A 143 13.17 -9.18 7.90
N LEU A 144 14.05 -8.33 7.37
CA LEU A 144 14.77 -8.62 6.13
C LEU A 144 15.75 -9.80 6.26
N ASN A 145 16.41 -9.95 7.41
CA ASN A 145 17.27 -11.10 7.67
C ASN A 145 16.46 -12.40 7.78
N LYS A 146 15.29 -12.35 8.45
CA LYS A 146 14.36 -13.48 8.53
C LYS A 146 13.86 -13.90 7.14
N GLN A 147 13.49 -12.91 6.29
CA GLN A 147 13.07 -13.16 4.91
C GLN A 147 14.16 -13.84 4.08
N LYS A 148 15.41 -13.32 4.14
CA LYS A 148 16.55 -13.95 3.45
C LYS A 148 16.81 -15.38 3.93
N TRP A 149 16.72 -15.60 5.24
CA TRP A 149 16.88 -16.92 5.82
C TRP A 149 15.78 -17.89 5.36
N ASN A 150 14.53 -17.44 5.33
CA ASN A 150 13.41 -18.25 4.83
C ASN A 150 13.62 -18.65 3.36
N HIS A 151 13.96 -17.70 2.48
CA HIS A 151 14.25 -17.99 1.08
C HIS A 151 15.40 -19.00 0.91
N TYR A 152 16.47 -18.84 1.69
CA TYR A 152 17.58 -19.78 1.67
C TYR A 152 17.16 -21.17 2.13
N ARG A 153 16.46 -21.27 3.27
CA ARG A 153 15.92 -22.53 3.81
C ARG A 153 14.99 -23.22 2.81
N ASP A 154 14.07 -22.48 2.22
CA ASP A 154 13.10 -23.02 1.28
C ASP A 154 13.79 -23.51 -0.02
N GLY A 155 14.84 -22.82 -0.45
CA GLY A 155 15.71 -23.26 -1.53
C GLY A 155 16.45 -24.58 -1.23
N ILE A 156 16.89 -24.77 0.00
CA ILE A 156 17.48 -26.04 0.45
C ILE A 156 16.41 -27.13 0.49
N ILE A 157 15.26 -26.86 1.10
CA ILE A 157 14.14 -27.82 1.18
C ILE A 157 13.74 -28.29 -0.21
N ALA A 158 13.58 -27.37 -1.15
CA ALA A 158 13.23 -27.70 -2.53
C ALA A 158 14.26 -28.59 -3.23
N LYS A 159 15.56 -28.44 -2.89
CA LYS A 159 16.60 -29.34 -3.40
C LYS A 159 16.52 -30.71 -2.74
N LEU A 160 16.32 -30.75 -1.41
CA LEU A 160 16.23 -32.01 -0.67
C LEU A 160 15.01 -32.84 -1.09
N GLN A 161 13.88 -32.22 -1.33
CA GLN A 161 12.64 -32.89 -1.76
C GLN A 161 12.78 -33.67 -3.09
N LYS A 162 13.82 -33.40 -3.87
CA LYS A 162 14.07 -34.15 -5.12
C LYS A 162 14.54 -35.59 -4.88
N PHE A 163 15.13 -35.87 -3.70
CA PHE A 163 15.70 -37.17 -3.36
C PHE A 163 15.41 -37.65 -1.95
N ALA A 164 14.78 -36.82 -1.11
CA ALA A 164 14.44 -37.14 0.27
C ALA A 164 12.97 -36.82 0.56
N ARG A 165 12.34 -37.63 1.39
CA ARG A 165 10.98 -37.39 1.90
C ARG A 165 11.07 -36.58 3.18
N GLN A 166 10.24 -35.56 3.30
CA GLN A 166 10.07 -34.85 4.58
C GLN A 166 9.35 -35.78 5.56
N VAL A 167 9.93 -35.93 6.75
CA VAL A 167 9.36 -36.71 7.85
C VAL A 167 8.65 -35.74 8.81
N ASP A 168 7.42 -36.04 9.18
CA ASP A 168 6.67 -35.26 10.15
C ASP A 168 7.08 -35.59 11.61
N ASP A 169 6.57 -34.83 12.58
CA ASP A 169 6.95 -35.02 13.98
C ASP A 169 6.43 -36.34 14.58
N ALA A 170 5.38 -36.94 14.02
CA ALA A 170 4.85 -38.24 14.43
C ALA A 170 5.80 -39.37 14.00
N ASP A 171 6.30 -39.30 12.76
CA ASP A 171 7.27 -40.27 12.22
C ASP A 171 8.66 -40.14 12.87
N ARG A 172 8.97 -39.00 13.47
CA ARG A 172 10.28 -38.71 14.06
C ARG A 172 10.68 -39.67 15.19
N GLN A 173 9.73 -40.28 15.88
CA GLN A 173 9.99 -41.24 16.97
C GLN A 173 10.46 -42.61 16.48
N GLU A 174 10.20 -42.95 15.20
CA GLU A 174 10.65 -44.21 14.61
C GLU A 174 12.08 -44.18 14.09
N TYR A 175 12.68 -43.01 13.93
CA TYR A 175 14.04 -42.86 13.40
C TYR A 175 15.06 -42.68 14.51
N SER A 176 15.96 -43.63 14.65
CA SER A 176 17.11 -43.52 15.57
C SER A 176 18.05 -42.40 15.09
N TYR A 177 18.44 -41.55 16.03
CA TYR A 177 19.34 -40.45 15.77
C TYR A 177 20.72 -40.97 15.47
N VAL A 178 21.16 -40.90 14.20
CA VAL A 178 22.42 -41.53 13.77
C VAL A 178 23.63 -40.64 14.04
N LYS A 179 23.49 -39.31 13.99
CA LYS A 179 24.57 -38.35 14.22
C LYS A 179 24.08 -36.96 14.59
N SER A 180 24.60 -36.36 15.65
CA SER A 180 24.50 -34.93 15.90
C SER A 180 25.49 -34.19 15.00
N TRP A 181 24.98 -33.44 14.04
CA TRP A 181 25.78 -32.44 13.34
C TRP A 181 25.86 -31.25 14.27
N GLY A 182 27.06 -30.99 14.83
CA GLY A 182 27.31 -29.81 15.66
C GLY A 182 26.93 -28.52 14.90
N SER A 183 26.82 -27.41 15.62
CA SER A 183 26.44 -26.12 15.06
C SER A 183 27.24 -25.80 13.78
N TRP A 184 26.53 -25.81 12.67
CA TRP A 184 27.14 -25.45 11.40
C TRP A 184 27.40 -23.93 11.40
N LYS A 185 28.67 -23.58 11.50
CA LYS A 185 29.12 -22.27 11.05
C LYS A 185 29.25 -22.34 9.54
N MET A 186 28.25 -21.88 8.82
CA MET A 186 28.37 -21.69 7.37
C MET A 186 29.38 -20.57 7.10
N ASN A 187 30.59 -20.94 6.77
CA ASN A 187 31.66 -19.98 6.48
C ASN A 187 31.79 -19.62 4.99
N SER A 188 31.18 -20.36 4.06
CA SER A 188 31.20 -19.98 2.64
C SER A 188 30.05 -20.60 1.84
N LYS A 189 29.73 -19.97 0.70
CA LYS A 189 28.71 -20.43 -0.29
C LYS A 189 29.17 -21.63 -1.13
N GLU A 190 30.42 -22.10 -0.96
CA GLU A 190 31.07 -23.06 -1.86
C GLU A 190 31.04 -24.51 -1.35
N GLU A 191 30.51 -24.77 -0.16
CA GLU A 191 30.48 -26.12 0.44
C GLU A 191 29.14 -26.86 0.24
N PHE A 192 28.37 -26.49 -0.81
CA PHE A 192 27.18 -27.25 -1.21
C PHE A 192 27.17 -27.54 -2.71
#